data_6e1b4681ffca85432eb7942ceec7d717
#
_entry.id   6e1b4681ffca85432eb7942ceec7d717
#
_cell.length_a   1.000
_cell.length_b   1.000
_cell.length_c   1.000
_cell.angle_alpha   90.00
_cell.angle_beta   90.00
_cell.angle_gamma   90.00
#
_symmetry.space_group_name_H-M   'P 1'
#
loop_
_entity.id
_entity.type
_entity.pdbx_description
1 polymer ?
#
loop_
_entity_poly.entity_id
_entity_poly.type
_entity_poly.pdbx_seq_one_letter_code
_entity_poly.pdbx_strand_id
1 'polypeptide(L)'
;MKEAVSCGGVVIYRGKILLLYKNYKDRSKGWVLPKGTVEEGEDFKETAIREVKEETGATGQIVKYLGDSEYEFSTHDDTIRKTVHWYLMSGDSYYSKPQREEYFTDSGYYKFHEAYYLLKYDNERNILEEAYQIYLSRRKNGLWN
;
A
#
# COMPACT_ATOMS: atom_id res chain seq x y z
N MET A 1 -8.29 24.94 0.60
CA MET A 1 -7.82 23.55 0.33
C MET A 1 -7.09 23.01 1.56
N LYS A 2 -7.42 21.81 1.94
CA LYS A 2 -6.72 21.11 3.03
C LYS A 2 -5.78 20.08 2.46
N GLU A 3 -4.75 19.77 3.22
CA GLU A 3 -3.79 18.73 2.84
C GLU A 3 -3.80 17.61 3.87
N ALA A 4 -3.68 16.38 3.36
CA ALA A 4 -3.58 15.19 4.20
C ALA A 4 -2.40 14.36 3.71
N VAL A 5 -1.69 13.73 4.63
CA VAL A 5 -0.52 12.92 4.34
C VAL A 5 -0.74 11.50 4.86
N SER A 6 -0.53 10.56 3.97
CA SER A 6 -0.58 9.14 4.30
C SER A 6 0.72 8.47 3.89
N CYS A 7 0.97 7.30 4.45
CA CYS A 7 2.08 6.45 4.07
C CYS A 7 1.60 5.03 3.90
N GLY A 8 2.21 4.30 3.00
CA GLY A 8 1.83 2.92 2.75
C GLY A 8 2.97 2.10 2.20
N GLY A 9 2.67 0.85 1.92
CA GLY A 9 3.68 -0.08 1.50
C GLY A 9 3.27 -1.02 0.39
N VAL A 10 4.24 -1.33 -0.46
CA VAL A 10 4.18 -2.44 -1.38
C VAL A 10 4.95 -3.57 -0.71
N VAL A 11 4.24 -4.53 -0.15
CA VAL A 11 4.83 -5.65 0.58
C VAL A 11 4.98 -6.82 -0.36
N ILE A 12 6.21 -7.30 -0.51
CA ILE A 12 6.52 -8.43 -1.38
C ILE A 12 7.07 -9.59 -0.55
N TYR A 13 6.45 -10.75 -0.71
CA TYR A 13 6.91 -11.99 -0.09
C TYR A 13 6.95 -13.07 -1.16
N ARG A 14 8.11 -13.66 -1.35
CA ARG A 14 8.35 -14.70 -2.38
C ARG A 14 7.82 -14.29 -3.75
N GLY A 15 8.04 -13.01 -4.10
CA GLY A 15 7.64 -12.48 -5.39
C GLY A 15 6.19 -12.09 -5.54
N LYS A 16 5.38 -12.28 -4.51
CA LYS A 16 3.95 -11.94 -4.55
C LYS A 16 3.68 -10.70 -3.72
N ILE A 17 2.69 -9.94 -4.16
CA ILE A 17 2.39 -8.61 -3.63
C ILE A 17 1.11 -8.65 -2.79
N LEU A 18 1.16 -8.02 -1.62
CA LEU A 18 0.03 -7.92 -0.70
C LEU A 18 -0.95 -6.85 -1.16
N LEU A 19 -2.19 -7.26 -1.36
CA LEU A 19 -3.29 -6.37 -1.72
C LEU A 19 -4.43 -6.48 -0.72
N LEU A 20 -5.23 -5.42 -0.64
CA LEU A 20 -6.47 -5.36 0.14
C LEU A 20 -7.65 -5.14 -0.79
N TYR A 21 -8.76 -5.79 -0.50
CA TYR A 21 -10.02 -5.50 -1.18
C TYR A 21 -10.87 -4.57 -0.32
N LYS A 22 -11.16 -3.40 -0.86
CA LYS A 22 -11.94 -2.37 -0.20
C LYS A 22 -13.38 -2.45 -0.68
N ASN A 23 -14.31 -2.51 0.24
CA ASN A 23 -15.73 -2.60 -0.07
C ASN A 23 -16.51 -1.54 0.72
N TYR A 24 -16.45 -0.32 0.23
CA TYR A 24 -17.23 0.79 0.77
C TYR A 24 -18.64 0.70 0.22
N LYS A 25 -19.49 -0.02 0.90
CA LYS A 25 -20.95 -0.09 0.58
C LYS A 25 -21.32 0.39 -0.83
N ASP A 26 -21.54 1.67 -1.03
CA ASP A 26 -22.07 2.22 -2.26
C ASP A 26 -21.07 3.01 -3.10
N ARG A 27 -19.82 3.18 -2.63
CA ARG A 27 -18.94 4.17 -3.24
C ARG A 27 -17.86 3.58 -4.14
N SER A 28 -16.98 2.82 -3.59
CA SER A 28 -15.90 2.28 -4.39
C SER A 28 -15.52 0.91 -3.88
N LYS A 29 -15.47 -0.02 -4.80
CA LYS A 29 -15.01 -1.36 -4.53
C LYS A 29 -13.77 -1.59 -5.34
N GLY A 30 -12.82 -2.32 -4.82
CA GLY A 30 -11.66 -2.71 -5.60
C GLY A 30 -10.45 -3.00 -4.74
N TRP A 31 -9.44 -3.51 -5.41
CA TRP A 31 -8.19 -3.86 -4.79
C TRP A 31 -7.28 -2.65 -4.69
N VAL A 32 -6.63 -2.50 -3.55
CA VAL A 32 -5.76 -1.36 -3.27
C VAL A 32 -4.52 -1.81 -2.51
N LEU A 33 -3.50 -0.95 -2.51
CA LEU A 33 -2.33 -1.11 -1.65
C LEU A 33 -2.64 -0.56 -0.25
N PRO A 34 -2.11 -1.18 0.82
CA PRO A 34 -2.34 -0.69 2.18
C PRO A 34 -1.65 0.63 2.45
N LYS A 35 -2.37 1.54 3.09
CA LYS A 35 -1.88 2.87 3.46
C LYS A 35 -2.79 3.51 4.48
N GLY A 36 -2.28 4.51 5.18
CA GLY A 36 -3.11 5.29 6.08
C GLY A 36 -2.42 6.55 6.57
N THR A 37 -3.15 7.30 7.38
CA THR A 37 -2.78 8.66 7.78
C THR A 37 -1.64 8.69 8.78
N VAL A 38 -0.72 9.63 8.59
CA VAL A 38 0.37 9.89 9.53
C VAL A 38 -0.22 10.41 10.83
N GLU A 39 0.20 9.83 11.95
CA GLU A 39 -0.19 10.27 13.27
C GLU A 39 0.88 11.20 13.85
N GLU A 40 0.46 12.06 14.78
CA GLU A 40 1.37 12.98 15.43
C GLU A 40 2.55 12.25 16.07
N GLY A 41 3.75 12.74 15.79
CA GLY A 41 4.97 12.15 16.33
C GLY A 41 5.55 11.00 15.55
N GLU A 42 4.85 10.53 14.51
CA GLU A 42 5.36 9.46 13.66
C GLU A 42 6.21 9.98 12.52
N ASP A 43 7.28 9.28 12.17
CA ASP A 43 7.92 9.51 10.89
C ASP A 43 7.20 8.66 9.80
N PHE A 44 7.52 8.90 8.54
CA PHE A 44 6.83 8.24 7.44
C PHE A 44 7.03 6.72 7.42
N LYS A 45 8.20 6.25 7.77
CA LYS A 45 8.47 4.80 7.83
C LYS A 45 7.63 4.13 8.90
N GLU A 46 7.56 4.75 10.08
CA GLU A 46 6.74 4.25 11.18
C GLU A 46 5.26 4.17 10.77
N THR A 47 4.76 5.21 10.13
CA THR A 47 3.37 5.22 9.64
C THR A 47 3.13 4.09 8.65
N ALA A 48 4.03 3.94 7.68
CA ALA A 48 3.87 2.91 6.66
C ALA A 48 3.83 1.51 7.27
N ILE A 49 4.75 1.22 8.20
CA ILE A 49 4.80 -0.08 8.88
C ILE A 49 3.53 -0.31 9.70
N ARG A 50 3.11 0.71 10.46
CA ARG A 50 1.93 0.63 11.32
C ARG A 50 0.66 0.40 10.50
N GLU A 51 0.48 1.18 9.44
CA GLU A 51 -0.73 1.08 8.62
C GLU A 51 -0.83 -0.24 7.87
N VAL A 52 0.29 -0.74 7.35
CA VAL A 52 0.31 -2.08 6.76
C VAL A 52 -0.11 -3.11 7.79
N LYS A 53 0.42 -3.03 9.00
CA LYS A 53 0.08 -3.97 10.08
C LYS A 53 -1.38 -3.88 10.49
N GLU A 54 -1.89 -2.67 10.65
CA GLU A 54 -3.28 -2.47 11.06
C GLU A 54 -4.26 -2.96 10.00
N GLU A 55 -4.03 -2.62 8.75
CA GLU A 55 -4.97 -2.95 7.67
C GLU A 55 -4.90 -4.40 7.22
N THR A 56 -3.72 -5.01 7.26
CA THR A 56 -3.50 -6.33 6.67
C THR A 56 -3.03 -7.40 7.65
N GLY A 57 -2.63 -7.02 8.84
CA GLY A 57 -2.00 -7.95 9.77
C GLY A 57 -0.56 -8.31 9.42
N ALA A 58 -0.06 -7.89 8.28
CA ALA A 58 1.29 -8.24 7.83
C ALA A 58 2.35 -7.37 8.49
N THR A 59 3.51 -7.96 8.76
CA THR A 59 4.67 -7.24 9.25
C THR A 59 5.63 -7.03 8.08
N GLY A 60 5.79 -5.77 7.67
CA GLY A 60 6.71 -5.41 6.60
C GLY A 60 7.98 -4.78 7.14
N GLN A 61 9.09 -5.05 6.48
CA GLN A 61 10.37 -4.38 6.76
C GLN A 61 10.68 -3.43 5.62
N ILE A 62 11.01 -2.20 5.94
CA ILE A 62 11.34 -1.18 4.95
C ILE A 62 12.59 -1.58 4.16
N VAL A 63 12.46 -1.56 2.84
CA VAL A 63 13.59 -1.79 1.93
C VAL A 63 14.01 -0.49 1.27
N LYS A 64 13.05 0.26 0.71
CA LYS A 64 13.36 1.48 -0.03
C LYS A 64 12.14 2.39 -0.15
N TYR A 65 12.38 3.69 -0.11
CA TYR A 65 11.34 4.69 -0.43
C TYR A 65 11.11 4.69 -1.95
N LEU A 66 9.84 4.67 -2.35
CA LEU A 66 9.44 4.60 -3.75
C LEU A 66 9.01 5.94 -4.33
N GLY A 67 8.78 6.93 -3.49
CA GLY A 67 8.23 8.20 -3.94
C GLY A 67 6.80 8.38 -3.47
N ASP A 68 6.16 9.42 -3.99
CA ASP A 68 4.80 9.75 -3.58
C ASP A 68 3.83 9.72 -4.75
N SER A 69 2.55 9.69 -4.42
CA SER A 69 1.46 9.93 -5.34
C SER A 69 0.52 10.94 -4.71
N GLU A 70 -0.10 11.77 -5.53
CA GLU A 70 -1.03 12.79 -5.07
C GLU A 70 -2.38 12.62 -5.75
N TYR A 71 -3.43 12.91 -5.01
CA TYR A 71 -4.76 13.01 -5.59
C TYR A 71 -5.60 14.00 -4.79
N GLU A 72 -6.62 14.54 -5.44
CA GLU A 72 -7.54 15.47 -4.81
C GLU A 72 -8.94 14.88 -4.78
N PHE A 73 -9.66 15.16 -3.72
CA PHE A 73 -11.07 14.85 -3.66
C PHE A 73 -11.81 15.97 -2.95
N SER A 74 -13.09 16.12 -3.31
CA SER A 74 -13.92 17.16 -2.73
C SER A 74 -14.83 16.56 -1.66
N THR A 75 -14.92 17.24 -0.54
CA THR A 75 -15.91 16.97 0.48
C THR A 75 -16.98 18.05 0.38
N HIS A 76 -18.01 17.95 1.24
CA HIS A 76 -19.07 18.95 1.28
C HIS A 76 -18.53 20.36 1.51
N ASP A 77 -17.50 20.48 2.34
CA ASP A 77 -16.99 21.78 2.79
C ASP A 77 -15.68 22.23 2.15
N ASP A 78 -14.94 21.32 1.53
CA ASP A 78 -13.59 21.67 1.09
C ASP A 78 -13.05 20.70 0.04
N THR A 79 -11.93 21.10 -0.56
CA THR A 79 -11.14 20.22 -1.42
C THR A 79 -9.93 19.77 -0.61
N ILE A 80 -9.66 18.48 -0.65
CA ILE A 80 -8.54 17.88 0.08
C ILE A 80 -7.54 17.34 -0.93
N ARG A 81 -6.28 17.77 -0.78
CA ARG A 81 -5.16 17.18 -1.51
C ARG A 81 -4.51 16.13 -0.61
N LYS A 82 -4.44 14.92 -1.08
CA LYS A 82 -3.81 13.84 -0.34
C LYS A 82 -2.52 13.42 -1.01
N THR A 83 -1.44 13.40 -0.23
CA THR A 83 -0.15 12.89 -0.65
C THR A 83 0.08 11.57 0.06
N VAL A 84 0.44 10.53 -0.69
CA VAL A 84 0.76 9.23 -0.13
C VAL A 84 2.22 8.93 -0.41
N HIS A 85 3.00 8.69 0.64
CA HIS A 85 4.39 8.25 0.54
C HIS A 85 4.45 6.74 0.58
N TRP A 86 5.10 6.14 -0.41
CA TRP A 86 5.12 4.70 -0.60
C TRP A 86 6.50 4.12 -0.32
N TYR A 87 6.50 2.96 0.31
CA TYR A 87 7.73 2.22 0.62
C TYR A 87 7.65 0.80 0.08
N LEU A 88 8.76 0.32 -0.48
CA LEU A 88 8.93 -1.10 -0.76
C LEU A 88 9.27 -1.79 0.54
N MET A 89 8.55 -2.86 0.84
CA MET A 89 8.74 -3.64 2.06
C MET A 89 8.92 -5.12 1.74
N SER A 90 9.76 -5.80 2.52
CA SER A 90 9.81 -7.24 2.49
C SER A 90 8.85 -7.81 3.52
N GLY A 91 8.05 -8.80 3.12
CA GLY A 91 7.18 -9.53 4.02
C GLY A 91 7.90 -10.73 4.60
N ASP A 92 7.33 -11.32 5.67
CA ASP A 92 7.89 -12.49 6.33
C ASP A 92 7.02 -13.74 6.23
N SER A 93 5.82 -13.61 5.71
CA SER A 93 4.90 -14.72 5.55
C SER A 93 3.78 -14.37 4.59
N TYR A 94 2.95 -15.36 4.23
CA TYR A 94 1.74 -15.13 3.46
C TYR A 94 0.54 -14.77 4.34
N TYR A 95 0.74 -14.61 5.64
CA TYR A 95 -0.35 -14.26 6.53
C TYR A 95 -0.90 -12.88 6.21
N SER A 96 -2.23 -12.80 6.10
CA SER A 96 -2.91 -11.51 6.04
C SER A 96 -4.32 -11.68 6.62
N LYS A 97 -4.80 -10.60 7.21
CA LYS A 97 -6.16 -10.54 7.77
C LYS A 97 -6.67 -9.13 7.57
N PRO A 98 -7.67 -8.92 6.71
CA PRO A 98 -8.16 -7.56 6.43
C PRO A 98 -8.85 -6.96 7.66
N GLN A 99 -8.66 -5.65 7.84
CA GLN A 99 -9.29 -4.91 8.93
C GLN A 99 -10.74 -4.56 8.54
N ARG A 100 -11.68 -5.37 9.02
CA ARG A 100 -13.08 -5.26 8.61
C ARG A 100 -13.76 -3.98 9.09
N GLU A 101 -13.29 -3.41 10.18
CA GLU A 101 -13.82 -2.17 10.73
C GLU A 101 -13.64 -0.99 9.77
N GLU A 102 -12.66 -1.05 8.87
CA GLU A 102 -12.42 -0.02 7.87
C GLU A 102 -12.88 -0.45 6.47
N TYR A 103 -13.83 -1.39 6.40
CA TYR A 103 -14.41 -1.86 5.15
C TYR A 103 -13.46 -2.65 4.25
N PHE A 104 -12.37 -3.16 4.78
CA PHE A 104 -11.53 -4.11 4.08
C PHE A 104 -12.10 -5.51 4.31
N THR A 105 -12.53 -6.16 3.23
CA THR A 105 -13.25 -7.43 3.33
C THR A 105 -12.45 -8.62 2.82
N ASP A 106 -11.33 -8.37 2.17
CA ASP A 106 -10.46 -9.43 1.67
C ASP A 106 -9.02 -8.93 1.60
N SER A 107 -8.08 -9.84 1.60
CA SER A 107 -6.66 -9.55 1.44
C SER A 107 -5.94 -10.78 0.93
N GLY A 108 -4.79 -10.59 0.33
CA GLY A 108 -3.98 -11.71 -0.11
C GLY A 108 -2.75 -11.27 -0.88
N TYR A 109 -1.92 -12.25 -1.19
CA TYR A 109 -0.69 -12.05 -1.95
C TYR A 109 -0.90 -12.56 -3.37
N TYR A 110 -0.56 -11.73 -4.35
CA TYR A 110 -0.82 -12.00 -5.76
C TYR A 110 0.46 -11.84 -6.57
N LYS A 111 0.57 -12.63 -7.64
CA LYS A 111 1.67 -12.47 -8.60
C LYS A 111 1.59 -11.08 -9.23
N PHE A 112 2.72 -10.57 -9.71
CA PHE A 112 2.78 -9.22 -10.25
C PHE A 112 1.68 -8.94 -11.29
N HIS A 113 1.52 -9.82 -12.28
CA HIS A 113 0.52 -9.60 -13.34
C HIS A 113 -0.90 -9.56 -12.79
N GLU A 114 -1.20 -10.42 -11.82
CA GLU A 114 -2.51 -10.43 -11.16
C GLU A 114 -2.73 -9.16 -10.36
N ALA A 115 -1.73 -8.77 -9.56
CA ALA A 115 -1.82 -7.58 -8.72
C ALA A 115 -1.97 -6.32 -9.58
N TYR A 116 -1.19 -6.20 -10.64
CA TYR A 116 -1.26 -5.07 -11.56
C TYR A 116 -2.66 -4.94 -12.16
N TYR A 117 -3.22 -6.05 -12.61
CA TYR A 117 -4.56 -6.09 -13.20
C TYR A 117 -5.65 -5.78 -12.17
N LEU A 118 -5.52 -6.29 -10.94
CA LEU A 118 -6.53 -6.13 -9.90
C LEU A 118 -6.60 -4.71 -9.34
N LEU A 119 -5.46 -4.03 -9.23
CA LEU A 119 -5.41 -2.70 -8.62
C LEU A 119 -6.36 -1.73 -9.30
N LYS A 120 -7.15 -1.03 -8.50
CA LYS A 120 -8.17 -0.11 -8.98
C LYS A 120 -7.59 1.16 -9.57
N TYR A 121 -6.49 1.68 -9.02
CA TYR A 121 -5.98 3.02 -9.34
C TYR A 121 -4.69 2.98 -10.13
N ASP A 122 -4.60 3.80 -11.18
CA ASP A 122 -3.40 3.89 -12.03
C ASP A 122 -2.16 4.32 -11.26
N ASN A 123 -2.31 5.27 -10.32
CA ASN A 123 -1.18 5.73 -9.53
C ASN A 123 -0.60 4.61 -8.66
N GLU A 124 -1.44 3.70 -8.17
CA GLU A 124 -0.96 2.54 -7.41
C GLU A 124 -0.33 1.49 -8.32
N ARG A 125 -0.85 1.31 -9.52
CA ARG A 125 -0.22 0.43 -10.51
C ARG A 125 1.20 0.90 -10.86
N ASN A 126 1.38 2.21 -10.98
CA ASN A 126 2.69 2.79 -11.29
C ASN A 126 3.68 2.55 -10.13
N ILE A 127 3.22 2.71 -8.90
CA ILE A 127 4.03 2.44 -7.71
C ILE A 127 4.39 0.95 -7.63
N LEU A 128 3.42 0.08 -7.89
CA LEU A 128 3.68 -1.37 -7.91
C LEU A 128 4.73 -1.75 -8.94
N GLU A 129 4.63 -1.19 -10.14
CA GLU A 129 5.59 -1.48 -11.21
C GLU A 129 7.01 -1.08 -10.81
N GLU A 130 7.16 0.11 -10.26
CA GLU A 130 8.46 0.56 -9.77
C GLU A 130 9.01 -0.35 -8.65
N ALA A 131 8.15 -0.68 -7.70
CA ALA A 131 8.52 -1.57 -6.59
C ALA A 131 8.99 -2.93 -7.11
N TYR A 132 8.29 -3.48 -8.08
CA TYR A 132 8.61 -4.79 -8.62
C TYR A 132 9.93 -4.81 -9.37
N GLN A 133 10.24 -3.74 -10.12
CA GLN A 133 11.53 -3.63 -10.80
C GLN A 133 12.68 -3.58 -9.79
N ILE A 134 12.52 -2.86 -8.70
CA ILE A 134 13.52 -2.81 -7.63
C ILE A 134 13.67 -4.20 -6.99
N TYR A 135 12.55 -4.87 -6.73
CA TYR A 135 12.55 -6.22 -6.19
C TYR A 135 13.35 -7.18 -7.09
N LEU A 136 13.06 -7.19 -8.40
CA LEU A 136 13.76 -8.06 -9.34
C LEU A 136 15.26 -7.79 -9.38
N SER A 137 15.66 -6.53 -9.38
CA SER A 137 17.06 -6.14 -9.36
C SER A 137 17.76 -6.63 -8.09
N ARG A 138 17.14 -6.41 -6.93
CA ARG A 138 17.71 -6.84 -5.65
C ARG A 138 17.80 -8.36 -5.55
N ARG A 139 16.78 -9.06 -6.00
CA ARG A 139 16.76 -10.52 -6.01
C ARG A 139 17.89 -11.07 -6.89
N LYS A 140 18.08 -10.50 -8.07
CA LYS A 140 19.14 -10.89 -8.99
C LYS A 140 20.53 -10.72 -8.36
N ASN A 141 20.69 -9.69 -7.53
CA ASN A 141 21.96 -9.37 -6.88
C ASN A 141 22.10 -10.02 -5.48
N GLY A 142 21.21 -10.92 -5.11
CA GLY A 142 21.27 -11.61 -3.83
C GLY A 142 20.88 -10.75 -2.63
N LEU A 143 20.20 -9.63 -2.85
CA LEU A 143 19.83 -8.67 -1.81
C LEU A 143 18.36 -8.82 -1.36
N TRP A 144 17.70 -9.87 -1.79
CA TRP A 144 16.33 -10.17 -1.40
C TRP A 144 16.18 -11.66 -1.15
N ASN A 145 15.67 -11.99 0.04
CA ASN A 145 15.45 -13.39 0.43
C ASN A 145 14.09 -13.91 -0.01
#